data_a895faa917103ef8b7e8fd0b3fef989b
#
_entry.id   a895faa917103ef8b7e8fd0b3fef989b
#
_cell.length_a   1.000
_cell.length_b   1.000
_cell.length_c   1.000
_cell.angle_alpha   90.00
_cell.angle_beta   90.00
_cell.angle_gamma   90.00
#
_symmetry.space_group_name_H-M   'P 1'
#
loop_
_entity.id
_entity.type
_entity.pdbx_description
1 polymer ?
#
loop_
_entity_poly.entity_id
_entity_poly.type
_entity_poly.pdbx_seq_one_letter_code
_entity_poly.pdbx_strand_id
1 'polypeptide(L)' 'MSLPAKEIISLIQESIPDASVEIKDLMGDNNHYAATIKSSMFNNLSKIDQHKLVYKSLKGKMGNELHALSITTEGK' A
#
# COMPACT_ATOMS: atom_id res chain seq x y z
N MET A 1 2.59 16.59 -5.27
CA MET A 1 1.64 16.56 -4.14
C MET A 1 1.52 15.16 -3.60
N SER A 2 1.50 15.05 -2.28
CA SER A 2 1.34 13.75 -1.64
C SER A 2 -0.12 13.31 -1.64
N LEU A 3 -0.34 12.00 -1.68
CA LEU A 3 -1.69 11.44 -1.57
C LEU A 3 -2.08 11.31 -0.09
N PRO A 4 -3.32 11.66 0.27
CA PRO A 4 -3.78 11.39 1.62
C PRO A 4 -3.92 9.89 1.86
N ALA A 5 -3.78 9.48 3.12
CA ALA A 5 -3.85 8.07 3.49
C ALA A 5 -5.14 7.38 3.01
N LYS A 6 -6.25 8.07 3.10
CA LYS A 6 -7.55 7.59 2.62
C LYS A 6 -7.51 7.15 1.16
N GLU A 7 -6.84 7.94 0.33
CA GLU A 7 -6.78 7.67 -1.10
C GLU A 7 -5.89 6.46 -1.39
N ILE A 8 -4.79 6.34 -0.64
CA ILE A 8 -3.92 5.18 -0.76
C ILE A 8 -4.69 3.90 -0.41
N ILE A 9 -5.46 3.93 0.66
CA ILE A 9 -6.29 2.80 1.08
C ILE A 9 -7.29 2.44 -0.01
N SER A 10 -7.98 3.43 -0.57
CA SER A 10 -8.97 3.21 -1.63
C SER A 10 -8.35 2.57 -2.86
N LEU A 11 -7.19 3.06 -3.29
CA LEU A 11 -6.49 2.53 -4.46
C LEU A 11 -6.10 1.07 -4.26
N ILE A 12 -5.61 0.74 -3.08
CA ILE A 12 -5.23 -0.64 -2.77
C ILE A 12 -6.47 -1.54 -2.76
N GLN A 13 -7.55 -1.10 -2.15
CA GLN A 13 -8.77 -1.90 -2.06
C GLN A 13 -9.49 -2.08 -3.38
N GLU A 14 -9.28 -1.19 -4.35
CA GLU A 14 -9.82 -1.38 -5.69
C GLU A 14 -9.27 -2.63 -6.35
N SER A 15 -7.99 -2.91 -6.18
CA SER A 15 -7.33 -4.07 -6.79
C SER A 15 -7.32 -5.28 -5.86
N ILE A 16 -7.38 -5.06 -4.56
CA ILE A 16 -7.33 -6.11 -3.54
C ILE A 16 -8.52 -5.90 -2.61
N PRO A 17 -9.72 -6.36 -3.02
CA PRO A 17 -10.97 -6.03 -2.29
C PRO A 17 -11.02 -6.50 -0.85
N ASP A 18 -10.31 -7.57 -0.49
CA ASP A 18 -10.29 -8.05 0.88
C ASP A 18 -9.15 -7.49 1.71
N ALA A 19 -8.43 -6.51 1.16
CA ALA A 19 -7.27 -5.95 1.85
C ALA A 19 -7.67 -5.21 3.11
N SER A 20 -6.96 -5.53 4.18
CA SER A 20 -7.01 -4.77 5.42
C SER A 20 -5.78 -3.87 5.41
N VAL A 21 -5.98 -2.57 5.33
CA VAL A 21 -4.89 -1.61 5.15
C VAL A 21 -4.80 -0.70 6.36
N GLU A 22 -3.61 -0.65 6.94
CA GLU A 22 -3.30 0.27 8.04
C GLU A 22 -2.18 1.19 7.57
N ILE A 23 -2.38 2.49 7.70
CA ILE A 23 -1.38 3.46 7.28
C ILE A 23 -1.03 4.37 8.45
N LYS A 24 0.26 4.54 8.67
CA LYS A 24 0.79 5.48 9.65
C LYS A 24 1.55 6.58 8.94
N ASP A 25 1.29 7.82 9.34
CA ASP A 25 2.03 8.98 8.87
C ASP A 25 3.26 9.11 9.76
N LEU A 26 4.42 8.76 9.24
CA LEU A 26 5.64 8.65 10.05
C LEU A 26 6.19 9.99 10.53
N MET A 27 5.96 11.05 9.77
CA MET A 27 6.56 12.35 10.04
C MET A 27 5.52 13.47 10.24
N GLY A 28 4.24 13.13 10.20
CA GLY A 28 3.19 14.12 10.36
C GLY A 28 3.07 15.10 9.20
N ASP A 29 3.66 14.79 8.06
CA ASP A 29 3.71 15.70 6.89
C ASP A 29 2.85 15.21 5.72
N ASN A 30 2.09 14.14 5.90
CA ASN A 30 1.27 13.52 4.86
C ASN A 30 2.08 13.07 3.64
N ASN A 31 3.35 12.77 3.86
CA ASN A 31 4.25 12.42 2.77
C ASN A 31 5.03 11.13 3.04
N HIS A 32 5.38 10.86 4.28
CA HIS A 32 6.11 9.65 4.66
C HIS A 32 5.17 8.70 5.39
N TYR A 33 4.82 7.60 4.72
CA TYR A 33 3.84 6.65 5.25
C TYR A 33 4.43 5.27 5.45
N ALA A 34 3.94 4.57 6.46
CA ALA A 34 4.15 3.13 6.61
C ALA A 34 2.81 2.45 6.46
N ALA A 35 2.69 1.58 5.47
CA ALA A 35 1.45 0.86 5.19
C ALA A 35 1.63 -0.63 5.48
N THR A 36 0.68 -1.19 6.23
CA THR A 36 0.60 -2.63 6.45
C THR A 36 -0.65 -3.13 5.73
N ILE A 37 -0.48 -4.05 4.79
CA ILE A 37 -1.56 -4.56 3.97
C ILE A 37 -1.68 -6.07 4.19
N LYS A 38 -2.86 -6.53 4.57
CA LYS A 38 -3.15 -7.94 4.78
C LYS A 38 -4.23 -8.37 3.81
N SER A 39 -4.00 -9.49 3.12
CA SER A 39 -4.98 -10.02 2.17
C SER A 39 -4.78 -11.51 1.99
N SER A 40 -5.88 -12.24 1.80
CA SER A 40 -5.82 -13.66 1.45
C SER A 40 -5.16 -13.88 0.09
N MET A 41 -5.17 -12.87 -0.77
CA MET A 41 -4.50 -12.93 -2.08
C MET A 41 -2.99 -13.08 -1.93
N PHE A 42 -2.44 -12.70 -0.79
CA PHE A 42 -1.00 -12.78 -0.54
C PHE A 42 -0.53 -14.15 -0.07
N ASN A 43 -1.46 -15.04 0.32
CA ASN A 43 -1.11 -16.32 0.94
C ASN A 43 -0.19 -17.19 0.09
N ASN A 44 -0.34 -17.14 -1.22
CA ASN A 44 0.43 -17.96 -2.16
C ASN A 44 1.45 -17.17 -2.95
N LEU A 45 1.72 -15.94 -2.55
CA LEU A 45 2.65 -15.06 -3.25
C LEU A 45 3.94 -14.89 -2.45
N SER A 46 5.07 -14.78 -3.15
CA SER A 46 6.32 -14.37 -2.53
C SER A 46 6.22 -12.92 -2.08
N LYS A 47 7.11 -12.50 -1.17
CA LYS A 47 7.12 -11.10 -0.72
C LYS A 47 7.31 -10.12 -1.88
N ILE A 48 8.15 -10.49 -2.84
CA ILE A 48 8.36 -9.65 -4.02
C ILE A 48 7.06 -9.48 -4.81
N ASP A 49 6.33 -10.58 -5.02
CA ASP A 49 5.08 -10.52 -5.75
C ASP A 49 3.99 -9.76 -4.99
N GLN A 50 3.97 -9.90 -3.67
CA GLN A 50 3.05 -9.14 -2.83
C GLN A 50 3.28 -7.64 -2.98
N HIS A 51 4.54 -7.22 -2.93
CA HIS A 51 4.89 -5.81 -3.09
C HIS A 51 4.56 -5.30 -4.49
N LYS A 52 4.81 -6.11 -5.51
CA LYS A 52 4.45 -5.75 -6.89
C LYS A 52 2.96 -5.53 -7.04
N LEU A 53 2.16 -6.37 -6.42
CA LEU A 53 0.71 -6.24 -6.48
C LEU A 53 0.24 -4.93 -5.84
N VAL A 54 0.83 -4.55 -4.71
CA VAL A 54 0.51 -3.29 -4.04
C VAL A 54 0.90 -2.10 -4.92
N TYR A 55 2.10 -2.09 -5.46
CA TYR A 55 2.53 -1.00 -6.34
C TYR A 55 1.66 -0.88 -7.58
N LYS A 56 1.25 -2.01 -8.14
CA LYS A 56 0.35 -2.04 -9.27
C LYS A 56 -1.02 -1.46 -8.91
N SER A 57 -1.50 -1.73 -7.70
CA SER A 57 -2.78 -1.21 -7.25
C SER A 57 -2.76 0.32 -7.10
N LEU A 58 -1.61 0.90 -6.84
CA LEU A 58 -1.46 2.34 -6.76
C LEU A 58 -1.44 3.01 -8.13
N LYS A 59 -1.26 2.23 -9.19
CA LYS A 59 -1.38 2.66 -10.60
C LYS A 59 -0.51 3.87 -10.96
N GLY A 60 0.66 3.99 -10.32
CA GLY A 60 1.55 5.11 -10.57
C GLY A 60 1.05 6.45 -10.02
N LYS A 61 -0.03 6.45 -9.27
CA LYS A 61 -0.58 7.68 -8.71
C LYS A 61 0.36 8.37 -7.73
N MET A 62 1.21 7.61 -7.07
CA MET A 62 2.17 8.18 -6.15
C MET A 62 3.44 8.67 -6.84
N GLY A 63 3.69 8.23 -8.07
CA GLY A 63 4.84 8.70 -8.84
C GLY A 63 6.13 8.61 -8.03
N ASN A 64 6.82 9.74 -7.90
CA ASN A 64 8.07 9.82 -7.17
C ASN A 64 7.90 9.65 -5.65
N GLU A 65 6.68 9.67 -5.16
CA GLU A 65 6.40 9.52 -3.73
C GLU A 65 6.43 8.08 -3.26
N LEU A 66 6.48 7.11 -4.19
CA LEU A 66 6.51 5.68 -3.84
C LEU A 66 7.66 5.33 -2.91
N HIS A 67 8.81 5.97 -3.05
CA HIS A 67 9.94 5.67 -2.18
C HIS A 67 9.79 6.25 -0.78
N ALA A 68 8.79 7.09 -0.56
CA ALA A 68 8.44 7.57 0.78
C ALA A 68 7.40 6.67 1.45
N LEU A 69 6.97 5.60 0.77
CA LEU A 69 6.00 4.65 1.29
C LEU A 69 6.70 3.35 1.68
N SER A 70 6.67 3.04 2.96
CA SER A 70 7.18 1.78 3.48
C SER A 70 6.03 0.76 3.51
N ILE A 71 6.22 -0.38 2.87
CA ILE A 71 5.17 -1.37 2.71
C ILE A 71 5.51 -2.66 3.47
N THR A 72 4.54 -3.13 4.26
CA THR A 72 4.58 -4.45 4.87
C THR A 72 3.38 -5.23 4.39
N THR A 73 3.57 -6.43 3.88
CA THR A 73 2.49 -7.27 3.36
C THR A 73 2.41 -8.58 4.13
N GLU A 74 1.19 -9.05 4.35
CA GLU A 74 0.94 -10.29 5.06
C GLU A 74 -0.26 -11.01 4.47
N GLY A 75 -0.25 -12.36 4.54
CA GLY A 75 -1.40 -13.16 4.22
C GLY A 75 -2.42 -13.14 5.36
N LYS A 76 -3.62 -13.58 5.05
CA LYS A 76 -4.67 -13.74 6.07
C LYS A 76 -4.89 -15.20 6.39
#